data_86baf0f8f019c08cca3f43deb0f4fd28
#
_entry.id   86baf0f8f019c08cca3f43deb0f4fd28
#
_cell.length_a   1.000
_cell.length_b   1.000
_cell.length_c   1.000
_cell.angle_alpha   90.00
_cell.angle_beta   90.00
_cell.angle_gamma   90.00
#
_symmetry.space_group_name_H-M   'P 1'
#
loop_
_entity.id
_entity.type
_entity.pdbx_description
1 polymer ?
#
loop_
_entity_poly.entity_id
_entity_poly.type
_entity_poly.pdbx_seq_one_letter_code
_entity_poly.pdbx_strand_id
1 'polypeptide(L)'
;MTIDEAQKIVDDWINTIGVRYFNELTNMALLTEEVGELARIIARKYGEQSFKESDKQYDMADEMADVLFVLICLANQTGVNLTDALKKNLEASHDFRGS
;
A
#
# COMPACT_ATOMS: atom_id res chain seq x y z
N MET A 1 -2.82 0.15 -16.08
CA MET A 1 -3.89 -0.02 -15.07
C MET A 1 -4.03 1.26 -14.26
N THR A 2 -5.25 1.74 -14.10
CA THR A 2 -5.53 2.90 -13.24
C THR A 2 -5.76 2.46 -11.80
N ILE A 3 -5.77 3.43 -10.87
CA ILE A 3 -6.10 3.13 -9.46
C ILE A 3 -7.53 2.63 -9.36
N ASP A 4 -8.47 3.22 -10.10
CA ASP A 4 -9.85 2.75 -10.12
C ASP A 4 -9.96 1.30 -10.57
N GLU A 5 -9.25 0.95 -11.63
CA GLU A 5 -9.20 -0.44 -12.11
C GLU A 5 -8.59 -1.36 -11.07
N ALA A 6 -7.52 -0.93 -10.42
CA ALA A 6 -6.87 -1.73 -9.38
C ALA A 6 -7.82 -1.98 -8.21
N GLN A 7 -8.55 -0.95 -7.76
CA GLN A 7 -9.53 -1.10 -6.68
C GLN A 7 -10.62 -2.10 -7.07
N LYS A 8 -11.11 -2.04 -8.31
CA LYS A 8 -12.13 -2.96 -8.79
C LYS A 8 -11.60 -4.39 -8.89
N ILE A 9 -10.41 -4.57 -9.44
CA ILE A 9 -9.79 -5.90 -9.58
C ILE A 9 -9.60 -6.55 -8.21
N VAL A 10 -9.10 -5.79 -7.24
CA VAL A 10 -8.89 -6.30 -5.88
C VAL A 10 -10.23 -6.66 -5.24
N ASP A 11 -11.24 -5.81 -5.39
CA ASP A 11 -12.56 -6.06 -4.82
C ASP A 11 -13.19 -7.33 -5.40
N ASP A 12 -13.13 -7.48 -6.71
CA ASP A 12 -13.65 -8.67 -7.39
C ASP A 12 -12.91 -9.93 -6.92
N TRP A 13 -11.57 -9.85 -6.80
CA TRP A 13 -10.77 -10.99 -6.36
C TRP A 13 -11.09 -11.39 -4.92
N ILE A 14 -11.17 -10.43 -4.01
CA ILE A 14 -11.46 -10.69 -2.60
C ILE A 14 -12.84 -11.33 -2.44
N ASN A 15 -13.83 -10.83 -3.15
CA ASN A 15 -15.21 -11.29 -2.99
C ASN A 15 -15.53 -12.59 -3.74
N THR A 16 -14.63 -13.05 -4.62
CA THR A 16 -14.83 -14.29 -5.37
C THR A 16 -13.88 -15.38 -4.90
N ILE A 17 -12.57 -15.14 -4.97
CA ILE A 17 -11.53 -16.13 -4.65
C ILE A 17 -11.11 -16.02 -3.18
N GLY A 18 -10.99 -14.81 -2.68
CA GLY A 18 -10.54 -14.54 -1.31
C GLY A 18 -11.62 -14.69 -0.25
N VAL A 19 -12.86 -14.92 -0.64
CA VAL A 19 -14.03 -15.08 0.22
C VAL A 19 -14.54 -13.75 0.78
N ARG A 20 -13.72 -12.99 1.50
CA ARG A 20 -14.10 -11.68 2.06
C ARG A 20 -12.86 -10.91 2.53
N TYR A 21 -13.05 -9.63 2.77
CA TYR A 21 -12.03 -8.82 3.43
C TYR A 21 -11.86 -9.23 4.89
N PHE A 22 -10.64 -9.15 5.39
CA PHE A 22 -10.43 -9.11 6.83
C PHE A 22 -11.06 -7.82 7.39
N ASN A 23 -11.36 -7.78 8.68
CA ASN A 23 -11.90 -6.56 9.23
C ASN A 23 -10.86 -5.43 9.17
N GLU A 24 -11.33 -4.20 9.33
CA GLU A 24 -10.51 -3.00 9.14
C GLU A 24 -9.33 -2.94 10.09
N LEU A 25 -9.51 -3.36 11.35
CA LEU A 25 -8.41 -3.35 12.32
C LEU A 25 -7.33 -4.36 11.93
N THR A 26 -7.73 -5.54 11.45
CA THR A 26 -6.79 -6.55 10.98
C THR A 26 -6.03 -6.04 9.74
N ASN A 27 -6.74 -5.43 8.79
CA ASN A 27 -6.08 -4.87 7.62
C ASN A 27 -5.15 -3.71 7.98
N MET A 28 -5.49 -2.92 8.99
CA MET A 28 -4.59 -1.87 9.46
C MET A 28 -3.31 -2.46 10.07
N ALA A 29 -3.44 -3.55 10.83
CA ALA A 29 -2.27 -4.25 11.37
C ALA A 29 -1.39 -4.80 10.26
N LEU A 30 -2.00 -5.39 9.23
CA LEU A 30 -1.27 -5.89 8.06
C LEU A 30 -0.56 -4.76 7.31
N LEU A 31 -1.22 -3.62 7.15
CA LEU A 31 -0.61 -2.46 6.52
C LEU A 31 0.63 -2.01 7.30
N THR A 32 0.53 -1.96 8.62
CA THR A 32 1.66 -1.59 9.48
C THR A 32 2.82 -2.58 9.32
N GLU A 33 2.53 -3.88 9.22
CA GLU A 33 3.54 -4.91 8.99
C GLU A 33 4.24 -4.69 7.64
N GLU A 34 3.47 -4.47 6.57
CA GLU A 34 4.03 -4.28 5.24
C GLU A 34 4.88 -3.00 5.17
N VAL A 35 4.44 -1.94 5.82
CA VAL A 35 5.23 -0.70 5.91
C VAL A 35 6.53 -0.96 6.68
N GLY A 36 6.47 -1.76 7.75
CA GLY A 36 7.65 -2.16 8.50
C GLY A 36 8.65 -2.96 7.66
N GLU A 37 8.15 -3.89 6.84
CA GLU A 37 8.99 -4.67 5.92
C GLU A 37 9.67 -3.74 4.89
N LEU A 38 8.91 -2.80 4.33
CA LEU A 38 9.46 -1.82 3.41
C LEU A 38 10.52 -0.96 4.08
N ALA A 39 10.25 -0.50 5.30
CA ALA A 39 11.19 0.31 6.07
C ALA A 39 12.49 -0.44 6.32
N ARG A 40 12.41 -1.74 6.62
CA ARG A 40 13.59 -2.59 6.83
C ARG A 40 14.43 -2.68 5.55
N ILE A 41 13.78 -2.90 4.41
CA ILE A 41 14.48 -2.99 3.13
C ILE A 41 15.18 -1.66 2.80
N ILE A 42 14.48 -0.54 2.99
CA ILE A 42 15.03 0.79 2.74
C ILE A 42 16.23 1.05 3.66
N ALA A 43 16.11 0.70 4.94
CA ALA A 43 17.17 0.89 5.91
C ALA A 43 18.42 0.07 5.57
N ARG A 44 18.22 -1.17 5.11
CA ARG A 44 19.34 -2.05 4.71
C ARG A 44 19.98 -1.60 3.43
N LYS A 45 19.18 -1.14 2.47
CA LYS A 45 19.68 -0.78 1.14
C LYS A 45 20.36 0.59 1.11
N TYR A 46 19.82 1.55 1.84
CA TYR A 46 20.26 2.96 1.78
C TYR A 46 20.79 3.51 3.09
N GLY A 47 20.64 2.77 4.19
CA GLY A 47 21.10 3.20 5.51
C GLY A 47 22.52 2.76 5.80
N GLU A 48 22.94 2.97 7.04
CA GLU A 48 24.26 2.58 7.52
C GLU A 48 24.36 1.10 7.91
N GLN A 49 23.23 0.44 8.05
CA GLN A 49 23.19 -0.98 8.42
C GLN A 49 23.61 -1.85 7.25
N SER A 50 24.36 -2.91 7.56
CA SER A 50 24.78 -3.88 6.55
C SER A 50 23.57 -4.62 6.00
N PHE A 51 23.55 -4.77 4.67
CA PHE A 51 22.52 -5.56 3.99
C PHE A 51 22.85 -7.04 4.21
N LYS A 52 21.97 -7.77 4.88
CA LYS A 52 22.18 -9.19 5.13
C LYS A 52 21.94 -10.00 3.87
N GLU A 53 22.57 -11.15 3.77
CA GLU A 53 22.39 -12.04 2.62
C GLU A 53 20.90 -12.40 2.44
N SER A 54 20.19 -12.65 3.53
CA SER A 54 18.75 -12.95 3.48
C SER A 54 17.92 -11.78 2.96
N ASP A 55 18.38 -10.55 3.15
CA ASP A 55 17.66 -9.34 2.72
C ASP A 55 17.73 -9.15 1.20
N LYS A 56 18.72 -9.73 0.54
CA LYS A 56 18.84 -9.65 -0.92
C LYS A 56 17.72 -10.37 -1.66
N GLN A 57 17.01 -11.25 -0.97
CA GLN A 57 15.88 -11.98 -1.54
C GLN A 57 14.63 -11.12 -1.66
N TYR A 58 14.58 -10.01 -0.95
CA TYR A 58 13.39 -9.16 -0.92
C TYR A 58 13.49 -8.05 -1.95
N ASP A 59 12.44 -7.95 -2.74
CA ASP A 59 12.32 -6.91 -3.75
C ASP A 59 11.56 -5.73 -3.15
N MET A 60 12.17 -4.55 -3.17
CA MET A 60 11.54 -3.33 -2.69
C MET A 60 10.23 -3.05 -3.44
N ALA A 61 10.20 -3.33 -4.74
CA ALA A 61 8.99 -3.13 -5.54
C ALA A 61 7.85 -4.03 -5.07
N ASP A 62 8.15 -5.29 -4.73
CA ASP A 62 7.16 -6.21 -4.20
C ASP A 62 6.58 -5.71 -2.88
N GLU A 63 7.43 -5.19 -2.00
CA GLU A 63 6.97 -4.64 -0.73
C GLU A 63 6.13 -3.38 -0.91
N MET A 64 6.50 -2.52 -1.84
CA MET A 64 5.68 -1.35 -2.18
C MET A 64 4.32 -1.78 -2.72
N ALA A 65 4.29 -2.83 -3.55
CA ALA A 65 3.05 -3.39 -4.07
C ALA A 65 2.19 -3.98 -2.95
N ASP A 66 2.81 -4.65 -1.98
CA ASP A 66 2.09 -5.21 -0.82
C ASP A 66 1.46 -4.11 0.02
N VAL A 67 2.19 -3.01 0.27
CA VAL A 67 1.65 -1.85 0.97
C VAL A 67 0.44 -1.29 0.23
N LEU A 68 0.58 -1.11 -1.08
CA LEU A 68 -0.50 -0.59 -1.91
C LEU A 68 -1.71 -1.52 -1.91
N PHE A 69 -1.48 -2.82 -2.01
CA PHE A 69 -2.56 -3.82 -2.00
C PHE A 69 -3.41 -3.73 -0.72
N VAL A 70 -2.77 -3.68 0.44
CA VAL A 70 -3.50 -3.59 1.72
C VAL A 70 -4.22 -2.27 1.84
N LEU A 71 -3.59 -1.18 1.39
CA LEU A 71 -4.24 0.13 1.37
C LEU A 71 -5.48 0.13 0.48
N ILE A 72 -5.41 -0.52 -0.68
CA ILE A 72 -6.56 -0.68 -1.58
C ILE A 72 -7.68 -1.45 -0.88
N CYS A 73 -7.35 -2.53 -0.16
CA CYS A 73 -8.34 -3.29 0.61
C CYS A 73 -9.07 -2.40 1.61
N LEU A 74 -8.32 -1.59 2.36
CA LEU A 74 -8.90 -0.65 3.33
C LEU A 74 -9.80 0.39 2.64
N ALA A 75 -9.35 0.93 1.51
CA ALA A 75 -10.13 1.90 0.76
C ALA A 75 -11.45 1.28 0.28
N ASN A 76 -11.38 0.07 -0.29
CA ASN A 76 -12.57 -0.62 -0.80
C ASN A 76 -13.59 -0.89 0.30
N GLN A 77 -13.13 -1.41 1.44
CA GLN A 77 -14.05 -1.78 2.53
C GLN A 77 -14.61 -0.58 3.28
N THR A 78 -14.02 0.60 3.14
CA THR A 78 -14.51 1.83 3.77
C THR A 78 -15.16 2.79 2.78
N GLY A 79 -15.29 2.38 1.52
CA GLY A 79 -15.97 3.18 0.50
C GLY A 79 -15.18 4.38 0.00
N VAL A 80 -13.85 4.32 0.10
CA VAL A 80 -12.98 5.42 -0.35
C VAL A 80 -12.52 5.16 -1.79
N ASN A 81 -12.72 6.15 -2.66
CA ASN A 81 -12.14 6.15 -4.00
C ASN A 81 -10.76 6.84 -3.93
N LEU A 82 -9.71 6.06 -4.13
CA LEU A 82 -8.34 6.57 -3.97
C LEU A 82 -7.94 7.58 -5.05
N THR A 83 -8.51 7.46 -6.25
CA THR A 83 -8.25 8.45 -7.30
C THR A 83 -8.73 9.83 -6.87
N ASP A 84 -9.96 9.91 -6.39
CA ASP A 84 -10.55 11.16 -5.92
C ASP A 84 -9.82 11.70 -4.69
N ALA A 85 -9.49 10.81 -3.75
CA ALA A 85 -8.78 11.19 -2.55
C ALA A 85 -7.39 11.75 -2.87
N LEU A 86 -6.68 11.11 -3.81
CA LEU A 86 -5.35 11.57 -4.22
C LEU A 86 -5.42 12.91 -4.96
N LYS A 87 -6.41 13.07 -5.85
CA LYS A 87 -6.62 14.34 -6.55
C LYS A 87 -6.80 15.50 -5.56
N LYS A 88 -7.67 15.29 -4.58
CA LYS A 88 -7.91 16.28 -3.53
C LYS A 88 -6.66 16.60 -2.73
N ASN A 89 -5.91 15.56 -2.39
CA ASN A 89 -4.66 15.69 -1.66
C ASN A 89 -3.63 16.49 -2.45
N LEU A 90 -3.51 16.22 -3.75
CA LEU A 90 -2.58 16.93 -4.62
C LEU A 90 -2.95 18.41 -4.80
N GLU A 91 -4.23 18.71 -4.93
CA GLU A 91 -4.72 20.09 -4.99
C GLU A 91 -4.38 20.86 -3.73
N ALA A 92 -4.66 20.27 -2.56
CA ALA A 92 -4.32 20.87 -1.27
C ALA A 92 -2.81 21.04 -1.11
N SER A 93 -2.01 20.04 -1.53
CA SER A 93 -0.55 20.09 -1.48
C SER A 93 0.00 21.19 -2.37
N HIS A 94 -0.59 21.38 -3.54
CA HIS A 94 -0.21 22.45 -4.44
C HIS A 94 -0.41 23.82 -3.78
N ASP A 95 -1.58 24.04 -3.18
CA ASP A 95 -1.91 25.30 -2.51
C ASP A 95 -0.98 25.57 -1.33
N PHE A 96 -0.73 24.56 -0.49
CA PHE A 96 0.07 24.71 0.72
C PHE A 96 1.57 24.80 0.48
N ARG A 97 2.05 24.08 -0.53
CA ARG A 97 3.49 23.96 -0.77
C ARG A 97 4.00 24.92 -1.84
N GLY A 98 3.12 25.71 -2.42
CA GLY A 98 3.48 26.75 -3.39
C GLY A 98 4.05 26.20 -4.70
N SER A 99 3.79 25.00 -5.02
CA SER A 99 4.32 24.34 -6.22
C SER A 99 3.33 24.33 -7.36
#